data_db4185b8b90d60a2bb4ccd12527e7bf3
#
_entry.id   db4185b8b90d60a2bb4ccd12527e7bf3
#
_cell.length_a   1.000
_cell.length_b   1.000
_cell.length_c   1.000
_cell.angle_alpha   90.00
_cell.angle_beta   90.00
_cell.angle_gamma   90.00
#
_symmetry.space_group_name_H-M   'P 1'
#
loop_
_entity.id
_entity.type
_entity.pdbx_description
1 polymer ?
#
loop_
_entity_poly.entity_id
_entity_poly.type
_entity_poly.pdbx_seq_one_letter_code
_entity_poly.pdbx_strand_id
1 'polypeptide(L)'
;MRILSTAILLSAAITASAFAQGGGQPFTVAETGRAYGSLSEAIGAIGGGRGTIVIAPGTYRQCAVQEAGDLSLRAQTPGTAIFDGVACEEKAGLVLRGRSATIDGVVFQNYRVPDGNGAGIRLETGNLTITNSLFRSSENGILAGNDASGAVTIDRSTFRKLGYCGDDCAHGIYIGRYGSLTVTRSRFDQGTGGHYIKTRSARVSITDNSFDDSAGHVTNYMIDLSNGSTGTISGNEMVQGRDKDNYSAFITIAPEGRERTSAGLTIANNSAAFVPGLSRSSTFVANFTDDAVRIGANRLASGIKPSDRR
;
A
#
# COMPACT_ATOMS: atom_id res chain seq x y z
N MET A 1 73.51 9.16 23.83
CA MET A 1 72.71 7.93 23.61
C MET A 1 71.29 8.35 23.20
N ARG A 2 71.01 8.35 21.88
CA ARG A 2 69.73 8.78 21.33
C ARG A 2 68.95 7.53 20.97
N ILE A 3 67.78 7.35 21.62
CA ILE A 3 66.87 6.23 21.36
C ILE A 3 65.89 6.68 20.24
N LEU A 4 65.96 6.03 19.09
CA LEU A 4 64.97 6.18 18.00
C LEU A 4 63.76 5.27 18.34
N SER A 5 62.61 5.87 18.51
CA SER A 5 61.33 5.14 18.58
C SER A 5 60.73 5.03 17.20
N THR A 6 60.65 3.81 16.68
CA THR A 6 60.05 3.50 15.40
C THR A 6 58.52 3.28 15.63
N ALA A 7 57.68 4.17 15.12
CA ALA A 7 56.23 4.01 15.13
C ALA A 7 55.80 3.12 13.95
N ILE A 8 55.21 1.98 14.24
CA ILE A 8 54.58 1.09 13.26
C ILE A 8 53.14 1.55 13.06
N LEU A 9 52.85 2.09 11.87
CA LEU A 9 51.51 2.40 11.41
C LEU A 9 50.87 1.11 10.90
N LEU A 10 49.89 0.60 11.65
CA LEU A 10 49.01 -0.50 11.22
C LEU A 10 47.92 0.11 10.31
N SER A 11 48.03 -0.07 9.01
CA SER A 11 46.96 0.27 8.04
C SER A 11 45.89 -0.82 8.08
N ALA A 12 44.74 -0.53 8.68
CA ALA A 12 43.56 -1.38 8.58
C ALA A 12 42.96 -1.22 7.17
N ALA A 13 43.12 -2.25 6.36
CA ALA A 13 42.42 -2.34 5.06
C ALA A 13 40.95 -2.65 5.32
N ILE A 14 40.06 -1.68 5.12
CA ILE A 14 38.62 -1.86 5.07
C ILE A 14 38.31 -2.56 3.74
N THR A 15 38.11 -3.87 3.78
CA THR A 15 37.56 -4.61 2.64
C THR A 15 36.07 -4.25 2.51
N ALA A 16 35.77 -3.31 1.63
CA ALA A 16 34.41 -3.11 1.15
C ALA A 16 33.99 -4.40 0.43
N SER A 17 33.08 -5.16 1.05
CA SER A 17 32.43 -6.29 0.40
C SER A 17 31.60 -5.73 -0.76
N ALA A 18 32.15 -5.71 -1.95
CA ALA A 18 31.39 -5.56 -3.18
C ALA A 18 30.44 -6.77 -3.24
N PHE A 19 29.13 -6.52 -3.04
CA PHE A 19 28.14 -7.49 -3.41
C PHE A 19 28.27 -7.69 -4.93
N ALA A 20 28.95 -8.76 -5.31
CA ALA A 20 28.98 -9.20 -6.67
C ALA A 20 27.52 -9.42 -7.10
N GLN A 21 27.08 -8.67 -8.12
CA GLN A 21 25.91 -9.03 -8.89
C GLN A 21 26.25 -10.38 -9.54
N GLY A 22 25.93 -11.47 -8.83
CA GLY A 22 26.01 -12.81 -9.36
C GLY A 22 25.08 -12.85 -10.56
N GLY A 23 25.63 -13.15 -11.75
CA GLY A 23 24.89 -13.32 -13.01
C GLY A 23 23.97 -14.55 -13.00
N GLY A 24 23.20 -14.73 -11.93
CA GLY A 24 22.16 -15.74 -11.76
C GLY A 24 20.81 -15.22 -12.27
N GLN A 25 19.96 -16.14 -12.67
CA GLN A 25 18.59 -15.86 -13.08
C GLN A 25 17.72 -15.74 -11.79
N PRO A 26 17.31 -14.51 -11.39
CA PRO A 26 16.76 -14.29 -10.05
C PRO A 26 15.28 -14.71 -9.87
N PHE A 27 14.60 -15.08 -10.95
CA PHE A 27 13.18 -15.42 -10.94
C PHE A 27 12.98 -16.90 -11.19
N THR A 28 12.78 -17.70 -10.14
CA THR A 28 12.62 -19.14 -10.26
C THR A 28 11.15 -19.52 -10.21
N VAL A 29 10.65 -20.18 -11.26
CA VAL A 29 9.32 -20.82 -11.24
C VAL A 29 9.42 -22.08 -10.39
N ALA A 30 8.78 -22.07 -9.21
CA ALA A 30 8.94 -23.11 -8.20
C ALA A 30 8.49 -24.49 -8.68
N GLU A 31 7.43 -24.56 -9.47
CA GLU A 31 6.84 -25.81 -9.97
C GLU A 31 7.74 -26.55 -10.96
N THR A 32 8.61 -25.83 -11.66
CA THR A 32 9.53 -26.41 -12.67
C THR A 32 10.99 -26.39 -12.24
N GLY A 33 11.33 -25.60 -11.21
CA GLY A 33 12.71 -25.31 -10.82
C GLY A 33 13.48 -24.44 -11.81
N ARG A 34 12.85 -24.01 -12.92
CA ARG A 34 13.51 -23.20 -13.95
C ARG A 34 13.60 -21.74 -13.52
N ALA A 35 14.78 -21.18 -13.67
CA ALA A 35 15.07 -19.79 -13.39
C ALA A 35 15.10 -18.94 -14.67
N TYR A 36 14.81 -17.63 -14.53
CA TYR A 36 14.69 -16.67 -15.63
C TYR A 36 15.41 -15.37 -15.28
N GLY A 37 15.90 -14.66 -16.30
CA GLY A 37 16.58 -13.38 -16.16
C GLY A 37 15.64 -12.21 -15.88
N SER A 38 14.39 -12.31 -16.34
CA SER A 38 13.37 -11.28 -16.12
C SER A 38 12.08 -11.83 -15.51
N LEU A 39 11.36 -10.98 -14.78
CA LEU A 39 10.05 -11.30 -14.22
C LEU A 39 9.03 -11.59 -15.34
N SER A 40 9.09 -10.85 -16.44
CA SER A 40 8.20 -11.03 -17.59
C SER A 40 8.37 -12.39 -18.25
N GLU A 41 9.62 -12.89 -18.41
CA GLU A 41 9.87 -14.24 -18.93
C GLU A 41 9.32 -15.33 -17.99
N ALA A 42 9.51 -15.16 -16.67
CA ALA A 42 9.01 -16.11 -15.68
C ALA A 42 7.46 -16.14 -15.67
N ILE A 43 6.80 -14.97 -15.74
CA ILE A 43 5.33 -14.88 -15.87
C ILE A 43 4.86 -15.51 -17.19
N GLY A 44 5.53 -15.20 -18.31
CA GLY A 44 5.24 -15.78 -19.62
C GLY A 44 5.33 -17.31 -19.63
N ALA A 45 6.27 -17.88 -18.90
CA ALA A 45 6.42 -19.34 -18.76
C ALA A 45 5.27 -20.00 -17.98
N ILE A 46 4.61 -19.28 -17.05
CA ILE A 46 3.40 -19.75 -16.36
C ILE A 46 2.17 -19.60 -17.28
N GLY A 47 2.11 -18.50 -18.04
CA GLY A 47 1.04 -18.19 -18.97
C GLY A 47 -0.34 -18.13 -18.29
N GLY A 48 -1.35 -18.75 -18.88
CA GLY A 48 -2.73 -18.81 -18.33
C GLY A 48 -2.94 -19.85 -17.21
N GLY A 49 -1.88 -20.53 -16.80
CA GLY A 49 -1.88 -21.55 -15.72
C GLY A 49 -1.83 -20.95 -14.32
N ARG A 50 -1.32 -21.76 -13.40
CA ARG A 50 -0.99 -21.36 -12.03
C ARG A 50 0.49 -21.58 -11.79
N GLY A 51 1.16 -20.63 -11.17
CA GLY A 51 2.57 -20.79 -10.82
C GLY A 51 3.05 -19.80 -9.79
N THR A 52 4.15 -20.20 -9.14
CA THR A 52 4.84 -19.43 -8.11
C THR A 52 6.22 -19.04 -8.60
N ILE A 53 6.52 -17.75 -8.56
CA ILE A 53 7.86 -17.22 -8.84
C ILE A 53 8.52 -16.86 -7.51
N VAL A 54 9.59 -17.56 -7.17
CA VAL A 54 10.47 -17.23 -6.05
C VAL A 54 11.51 -16.24 -6.55
N ILE A 55 11.59 -15.08 -5.88
CA ILE A 55 12.43 -13.97 -6.27
C ILE A 55 13.64 -13.88 -5.34
N ALA A 56 14.84 -13.99 -5.89
CA ALA A 56 16.08 -13.85 -5.13
C ALA A 56 16.24 -12.42 -4.55
N PRO A 57 17.05 -12.23 -3.49
CA PRO A 57 17.40 -10.90 -3.01
C PRO A 57 18.05 -10.05 -4.11
N GLY A 58 17.62 -8.79 -4.25
CA GLY A 58 18.16 -7.86 -5.25
C GLY A 58 17.26 -6.65 -5.48
N THR A 59 17.81 -5.67 -6.21
CA THR A 59 17.04 -4.51 -6.71
C THR A 59 16.86 -4.65 -8.22
N TYR A 60 15.61 -4.67 -8.65
CA TYR A 60 15.19 -4.96 -10.00
C TYR A 60 14.60 -3.72 -10.66
N ARG A 61 15.28 -3.20 -11.67
CA ARG A 61 14.79 -2.11 -12.50
C ARG A 61 14.05 -2.68 -13.71
N GLN A 62 12.95 -3.32 -13.46
CA GLN A 62 12.08 -3.93 -14.46
C GLN A 62 10.64 -3.92 -13.98
N CYS A 63 9.70 -4.08 -14.91
CA CYS A 63 8.28 -4.25 -14.65
C CYS A 63 7.79 -5.51 -15.35
N ALA A 64 6.56 -5.93 -15.04
CA ALA A 64 5.92 -7.06 -15.68
C ALA A 64 4.40 -6.91 -15.78
N VAL A 65 3.81 -7.61 -16.75
CA VAL A 65 2.37 -7.70 -16.94
C VAL A 65 1.95 -9.15 -16.80
N GLN A 66 0.94 -9.41 -15.97
CA GLN A 66 0.23 -10.69 -15.93
C GLN A 66 -1.03 -10.58 -16.77
N GLU A 67 -1.07 -11.24 -17.92
CA GLU A 67 -2.24 -11.19 -18.81
C GLU A 67 -3.33 -12.20 -18.42
N ALA A 68 -2.96 -13.30 -17.75
CA ALA A 68 -3.89 -14.39 -17.44
C ALA A 68 -3.40 -15.21 -16.24
N GLY A 69 -4.17 -16.21 -15.84
CA GLY A 69 -3.76 -17.24 -14.88
C GLY A 69 -3.80 -16.80 -13.42
N ASP A 70 -3.19 -17.62 -12.58
CA ASP A 70 -3.03 -17.39 -11.15
C ASP A 70 -1.54 -17.28 -10.82
N LEU A 71 -1.09 -16.10 -10.43
CA LEU A 71 0.31 -15.78 -10.18
C LEU A 71 0.60 -15.68 -8.67
N SER A 72 1.67 -16.30 -8.22
CA SER A 72 2.24 -16.04 -6.89
C SER A 72 3.66 -15.50 -7.03
N LEU A 73 3.93 -14.32 -6.49
CA LEU A 73 5.27 -13.74 -6.36
C LEU A 73 5.69 -13.81 -4.89
N ARG A 74 6.76 -14.49 -4.60
CA ARG A 74 7.28 -14.62 -3.24
C ARG A 74 8.75 -14.25 -3.19
N ALA A 75 9.10 -13.27 -2.38
CA ALA A 75 10.50 -12.99 -2.09
C ALA A 75 11.13 -14.19 -1.35
N GLN A 76 12.31 -14.60 -1.73
CA GLN A 76 13.06 -15.67 -1.05
C GLN A 76 13.31 -15.30 0.43
N THR A 77 13.59 -14.03 0.68
CA THR A 77 13.66 -13.43 2.02
C THR A 77 12.80 -12.18 2.00
N PRO A 78 11.78 -12.06 2.87
CA PRO A 78 10.89 -10.89 2.88
C PRO A 78 11.67 -9.58 2.99
N GLY A 79 11.28 -8.58 2.17
CA GLY A 79 11.88 -7.25 2.13
C GLY A 79 13.17 -7.12 1.32
N THR A 80 13.67 -8.20 0.71
CA THR A 80 14.94 -8.17 -0.04
C THR A 80 14.77 -8.20 -1.55
N ALA A 81 13.59 -8.53 -2.07
CA ALA A 81 13.24 -8.42 -3.48
C ALA A 81 12.61 -7.04 -3.74
N ILE A 82 13.36 -6.14 -4.35
CA ILE A 82 12.99 -4.73 -4.50
C ILE A 82 12.78 -4.40 -5.97
N PHE A 83 11.55 -4.04 -6.35
CA PHE A 83 11.25 -3.48 -7.67
C PHE A 83 11.30 -1.96 -7.61
N ASP A 84 12.09 -1.33 -8.49
CA ASP A 84 12.48 0.07 -8.38
C ASP A 84 12.22 0.87 -9.66
N GLY A 85 11.18 1.68 -9.65
CA GLY A 85 10.93 2.83 -10.50
C GLY A 85 10.65 2.57 -11.99
N VAL A 86 10.61 1.31 -12.46
CA VAL A 86 10.27 1.02 -13.85
C VAL A 86 8.81 0.58 -13.94
N ALA A 87 7.99 1.36 -14.66
CA ALA A 87 6.58 1.10 -14.86
C ALA A 87 6.31 0.54 -16.26
N CYS A 88 5.56 -0.55 -16.32
CA CYS A 88 4.98 -1.06 -17.56
C CYS A 88 3.76 -0.21 -17.93
N GLU A 89 3.58 0.02 -19.22
CA GLU A 89 2.41 0.72 -19.82
C GLU A 89 2.16 2.11 -19.20
N GLU A 90 3.23 2.77 -18.71
CA GLU A 90 3.10 4.02 -17.94
C GLU A 90 2.11 3.92 -16.78
N LYS A 91 2.01 2.74 -16.13
CA LYS A 91 1.06 2.47 -15.05
C LYS A 91 1.74 2.03 -13.75
N ALA A 92 2.49 0.91 -13.79
CA ALA A 92 2.96 0.28 -12.56
C ALA A 92 4.16 -0.65 -12.76
N GLY A 93 4.82 -0.98 -11.64
CA GLY A 93 5.83 -2.04 -11.63
C GLY A 93 5.26 -3.41 -11.95
N LEU A 94 4.01 -3.65 -11.53
CA LEU A 94 3.29 -4.88 -11.86
C LEU A 94 1.86 -4.53 -12.31
N VAL A 95 1.50 -4.93 -13.53
CA VAL A 95 0.14 -4.80 -14.08
C VAL A 95 -0.53 -6.16 -14.06
N LEU A 96 -1.70 -6.26 -13.43
CA LEU A 96 -2.39 -7.53 -13.16
C LEU A 96 -3.74 -7.58 -13.89
N ARG A 97 -3.92 -8.58 -14.77
CA ARG A 97 -5.13 -8.88 -15.55
C ARG A 97 -5.58 -10.33 -15.41
N GLY A 98 -4.81 -11.14 -14.68
CA GLY A 98 -5.10 -12.56 -14.45
C GLY A 98 -6.28 -12.78 -13.50
N ARG A 99 -6.62 -14.05 -13.27
CA ARG A 99 -7.68 -14.42 -12.34
C ARG A 99 -7.33 -14.08 -10.89
N SER A 100 -6.06 -14.27 -10.54
CA SER A 100 -5.56 -13.92 -9.21
C SER A 100 -4.07 -13.62 -9.19
N ALA A 101 -3.65 -12.79 -8.22
CA ALA A 101 -2.26 -12.60 -7.88
C ALA A 101 -2.06 -12.63 -6.36
N THR A 102 -0.99 -13.27 -5.91
CA THR A 102 -0.54 -13.28 -4.51
C THR A 102 0.87 -12.73 -4.46
N ILE A 103 1.11 -11.73 -3.61
CA ILE A 103 2.40 -11.06 -3.45
C ILE A 103 2.84 -11.19 -1.99
N ASP A 104 3.99 -11.79 -1.76
CA ASP A 104 4.51 -12.00 -0.40
C ASP A 104 5.95 -11.53 -0.25
N GLY A 105 6.19 -10.63 0.70
CA GLY A 105 7.52 -10.16 1.10
C GLY A 105 8.24 -9.26 0.10
N VAL A 106 7.55 -8.70 -0.89
CA VAL A 106 8.13 -7.89 -1.98
C VAL A 106 8.10 -6.40 -1.64
N VAL A 107 9.12 -5.66 -2.09
CA VAL A 107 9.19 -4.19 -1.99
C VAL A 107 8.95 -3.56 -3.35
N PHE A 108 8.04 -2.59 -3.41
CA PHE A 108 7.77 -1.72 -4.57
C PHE A 108 8.08 -0.27 -4.21
N GLN A 109 8.92 0.39 -5.01
CA GLN A 109 9.34 1.76 -4.71
C GLN A 109 9.57 2.64 -5.95
N ASN A 110 9.44 3.97 -5.74
CA ASN A 110 9.84 5.01 -6.68
C ASN A 110 9.07 5.05 -8.00
N TYR A 111 7.81 4.63 -8.03
CA TYR A 111 6.98 4.67 -9.23
C TYR A 111 6.41 6.06 -9.44
N ARG A 112 6.73 6.62 -10.62
CA ARG A 112 6.21 7.88 -11.13
C ARG A 112 5.96 7.77 -12.61
N VAL A 113 4.83 8.30 -13.06
CA VAL A 113 4.42 8.29 -14.47
C VAL A 113 3.86 9.66 -14.86
N PRO A 114 3.75 10.00 -16.17
CA PRO A 114 3.39 11.34 -16.60
C PRO A 114 2.05 11.87 -16.09
N ASP A 115 1.06 10.99 -15.88
CA ASP A 115 -0.28 11.36 -15.38
C ASP A 115 -0.39 11.40 -13.83
N GLY A 116 0.73 11.21 -13.10
CA GLY A 116 0.75 11.24 -11.64
C GLY A 116 0.13 10.01 -10.96
N ASN A 117 -0.10 8.91 -11.67
CA ASN A 117 -0.75 7.70 -11.16
C ASN A 117 0.16 6.47 -11.07
N GLY A 118 1.48 6.66 -11.09
CA GLY A 118 2.47 5.58 -11.00
C GLY A 118 2.32 4.75 -9.74
N ALA A 119 2.10 3.45 -9.91
CA ALA A 119 1.81 2.53 -8.81
C ALA A 119 2.86 1.41 -8.66
N GLY A 120 3.00 0.89 -7.45
CA GLY A 120 3.68 -0.39 -7.27
C GLY A 120 2.95 -1.51 -8.01
N ILE A 121 1.61 -1.55 -7.85
CA ILE A 121 0.72 -2.50 -8.52
C ILE A 121 -0.46 -1.76 -9.16
N ARG A 122 -0.70 -2.01 -10.45
CA ARG A 122 -1.94 -1.73 -11.15
C ARG A 122 -2.76 -3.00 -11.25
N LEU A 123 -3.88 -3.07 -10.54
CA LEU A 123 -4.82 -4.19 -10.62
C LEU A 123 -5.96 -3.80 -11.56
N GLU A 124 -6.03 -4.41 -12.74
CA GLU A 124 -7.09 -4.11 -13.71
C GLU A 124 -8.31 -5.01 -13.51
N THR A 125 -8.09 -6.29 -13.13
CA THR A 125 -9.15 -7.25 -12.83
C THR A 125 -8.64 -8.39 -11.94
N GLY A 126 -9.53 -9.23 -11.42
CA GLY A 126 -9.20 -10.43 -10.64
C GLY A 126 -8.94 -10.16 -9.16
N ASN A 127 -8.52 -11.20 -8.45
CA ASN A 127 -8.26 -11.15 -7.03
C ASN A 127 -6.80 -10.78 -6.73
N LEU A 128 -6.59 -10.00 -5.67
CA LEU A 128 -5.25 -9.65 -5.21
C LEU A 128 -5.09 -9.94 -3.72
N THR A 129 -4.06 -10.70 -3.38
CA THR A 129 -3.63 -10.92 -1.98
C THR A 129 -2.21 -10.40 -1.80
N ILE A 130 -2.00 -9.56 -0.80
CA ILE A 130 -0.69 -8.99 -0.46
C ILE A 130 -0.39 -9.29 1.00
N THR A 131 0.79 -9.83 1.26
CA THR A 131 1.28 -10.11 2.60
C THR A 131 2.73 -9.64 2.77
N ASN A 132 3.08 -9.21 3.99
CA ASN A 132 4.46 -8.92 4.40
C ASN A 132 5.24 -7.99 3.45
N SER A 133 4.56 -7.14 2.69
CA SER A 133 5.13 -6.36 1.58
C SER A 133 5.26 -4.88 1.95
N LEU A 134 6.13 -4.16 1.23
CA LEU A 134 6.39 -2.75 1.45
C LEU A 134 6.18 -1.96 0.15
N PHE A 135 5.35 -0.96 0.20
CA PHE A 135 5.14 0.04 -0.86
C PHE A 135 5.64 1.38 -0.37
N ARG A 136 6.55 2.02 -1.12
CA ARG A 136 7.10 3.30 -0.66
C ARG A 136 7.52 4.24 -1.78
N SER A 137 7.45 5.55 -1.48
CA SER A 137 8.02 6.61 -2.31
C SER A 137 7.49 6.62 -3.75
N SER A 138 6.23 6.25 -3.94
CA SER A 138 5.54 6.21 -5.23
C SER A 138 4.31 7.12 -5.21
N GLU A 139 3.72 7.36 -6.37
CA GLU A 139 2.46 8.10 -6.45
C GLU A 139 1.33 7.28 -5.83
N ASN A 140 1.16 6.03 -6.22
CA ASN A 140 0.27 5.08 -5.54
C ASN A 140 1.05 3.85 -5.05
N GLY A 141 0.60 3.23 -3.96
CA GLY A 141 1.02 1.88 -3.62
C GLY A 141 0.33 0.86 -4.52
N ILE A 142 -1.01 0.89 -4.50
CA ILE A 142 -1.88 0.06 -5.32
C ILE A 142 -2.94 0.95 -5.95
N LEU A 143 -3.14 0.80 -7.27
CA LEU A 143 -4.20 1.44 -8.02
C LEU A 143 -5.03 0.37 -8.73
N ALA A 144 -6.28 0.15 -8.27
CA ALA A 144 -7.17 -0.85 -8.85
C ALA A 144 -8.27 -0.22 -9.70
N GLY A 145 -8.60 -0.89 -10.80
CA GLY A 145 -9.74 -0.61 -11.65
C GLY A 145 -11.08 -1.03 -11.02
N ASN A 146 -12.00 -1.52 -11.83
CA ASN A 146 -13.32 -1.96 -11.40
C ASN A 146 -13.51 -3.45 -11.71
N ASP A 147 -13.77 -4.24 -10.68
CA ASP A 147 -14.16 -5.65 -10.79
C ASP A 147 -15.09 -5.99 -9.62
N ALA A 148 -16.39 -5.98 -9.85
CA ALA A 148 -17.40 -6.21 -8.81
C ALA A 148 -17.38 -7.64 -8.23
N SER A 149 -16.74 -8.59 -8.93
CA SER A 149 -16.55 -9.97 -8.46
C SER A 149 -15.23 -10.15 -7.72
N GLY A 150 -14.28 -9.23 -7.90
CA GLY A 150 -12.95 -9.28 -7.35
C GLY A 150 -12.88 -8.98 -5.86
N ALA A 151 -11.85 -9.51 -5.22
CA ALA A 151 -11.51 -9.28 -3.84
C ALA A 151 -10.04 -8.84 -3.70
N VAL A 152 -9.80 -7.81 -2.87
CA VAL A 152 -8.45 -7.37 -2.51
C VAL A 152 -8.24 -7.63 -1.02
N THR A 153 -7.18 -8.35 -0.70
CA THR A 153 -6.76 -8.65 0.68
C THR A 153 -5.33 -8.20 0.91
N ILE A 154 -5.13 -7.38 1.94
CA ILE A 154 -3.82 -6.85 2.33
C ILE A 154 -3.62 -7.15 3.81
N ASP A 155 -2.52 -7.80 4.14
CA ASP A 155 -2.19 -8.17 5.51
C ASP A 155 -0.71 -7.92 5.83
N ARG A 156 -0.39 -7.46 7.04
CA ARG A 156 0.99 -7.23 7.53
C ARG A 156 1.88 -6.50 6.53
N SER A 157 1.34 -5.49 5.87
CA SER A 157 2.06 -4.74 4.84
C SER A 157 2.22 -3.27 5.23
N THR A 158 3.21 -2.60 4.67
CA THR A 158 3.52 -1.20 4.96
C THR A 158 3.37 -0.34 3.70
N PHE A 159 2.69 0.79 3.86
CA PHE A 159 2.46 1.80 2.83
C PHE A 159 3.03 3.14 3.34
N ARG A 160 4.18 3.54 2.80
CA ARG A 160 4.97 4.66 3.32
C ARG A 160 5.36 5.66 2.24
N LYS A 161 5.22 6.96 2.51
CA LYS A 161 5.57 8.03 1.57
C LYS A 161 4.90 7.83 0.22
N LEU A 162 3.61 7.59 0.26
CA LEU A 162 2.75 7.43 -0.90
C LEU A 162 1.76 8.58 -0.99
N GLY A 163 1.24 8.78 -2.17
CA GLY A 163 0.38 9.90 -2.51
C GLY A 163 1.13 10.97 -3.30
N TYR A 164 0.39 11.64 -4.14
CA TYR A 164 0.82 12.80 -4.91
C TYR A 164 -0.44 13.57 -5.29
N CYS A 165 -0.42 14.89 -5.23
CA CYS A 165 -1.51 15.71 -5.72
C CYS A 165 -0.98 16.67 -6.78
N GLY A 166 -1.50 16.51 -8.00
CA GLY A 166 -1.43 17.46 -9.11
C GLY A 166 -2.85 17.98 -9.36
N ASP A 167 -3.36 17.83 -10.59
CA ASP A 167 -4.76 18.13 -10.91
C ASP A 167 -5.71 17.15 -10.20
N ASP A 168 -5.33 15.86 -10.13
CA ASP A 168 -5.95 14.82 -9.32
C ASP A 168 -4.96 14.27 -8.29
N CYS A 169 -5.47 13.62 -7.23
CA CYS A 169 -4.61 13.04 -6.21
C CYS A 169 -4.45 11.51 -6.37
N ALA A 170 -3.21 11.06 -6.33
CA ALA A 170 -2.85 9.67 -6.05
C ALA A 170 -2.92 9.37 -4.54
N HIS A 171 -2.96 8.11 -4.16
CA HIS A 171 -3.29 7.66 -2.82
C HIS A 171 -2.35 6.57 -2.29
N GLY A 172 -2.35 6.32 -0.99
CA GLY A 172 -1.66 5.15 -0.43
C GLY A 172 -2.13 3.87 -1.12
N ILE A 173 -3.44 3.62 -1.07
CA ILE A 173 -4.12 2.64 -1.93
C ILE A 173 -5.42 3.23 -2.47
N TYR A 174 -5.72 2.94 -3.73
CA TYR A 174 -7.02 3.24 -4.34
C TYR A 174 -7.60 1.98 -4.96
N ILE A 175 -8.75 1.52 -4.43
CA ILE A 175 -9.48 0.37 -4.92
C ILE A 175 -10.80 0.85 -5.54
N GLY A 176 -10.97 0.63 -6.83
CA GLY A 176 -12.19 0.97 -7.55
C GLY A 176 -13.40 0.14 -7.11
N ARG A 177 -14.36 -0.09 -8.00
CA ARG A 177 -15.60 -0.81 -7.69
C ARG A 177 -15.39 -2.32 -7.60
N TYR A 178 -14.69 -2.75 -6.55
CA TYR A 178 -14.46 -4.15 -6.21
C TYR A 178 -15.58 -4.72 -5.34
N GLY A 179 -15.72 -6.05 -5.31
CA GLY A 179 -16.65 -6.75 -4.42
C GLY A 179 -16.29 -6.58 -2.96
N SER A 180 -14.98 -6.68 -2.64
CA SER A 180 -14.51 -6.48 -1.26
C SER A 180 -13.07 -5.97 -1.17
N LEU A 181 -12.80 -5.23 -0.09
CA LEU A 181 -11.46 -4.84 0.36
C LEU A 181 -11.27 -5.27 1.82
N THR A 182 -10.24 -6.07 2.07
CA THR A 182 -9.78 -6.42 3.42
C THR A 182 -8.39 -5.87 3.64
N VAL A 183 -8.19 -5.09 4.71
CA VAL A 183 -6.89 -4.55 5.13
C VAL A 183 -6.70 -4.82 6.60
N THR A 184 -5.70 -5.61 6.95
CA THR A 184 -5.46 -6.02 8.33
C THR A 184 -4.00 -5.88 8.73
N ARG A 185 -3.74 -5.56 10.00
CA ARG A 185 -2.41 -5.54 10.62
C ARG A 185 -1.35 -4.80 9.79
N SER A 186 -1.78 -3.78 9.08
CA SER A 186 -0.95 -3.04 8.13
C SER A 186 -0.68 -1.62 8.63
N ARG A 187 0.40 -1.03 8.13
CA ARG A 187 0.84 0.31 8.52
C ARG A 187 0.79 1.26 7.34
N PHE A 188 0.24 2.42 7.58
CA PHE A 188 0.20 3.56 6.65
C PHE A 188 0.87 4.74 7.33
N ASP A 189 1.97 5.26 6.77
CA ASP A 189 2.66 6.39 7.36
C ASP A 189 3.30 7.33 6.33
N GLN A 190 3.56 8.58 6.77
CA GLN A 190 4.30 9.58 6.00
C GLN A 190 3.70 9.82 4.60
N GLY A 191 2.39 9.81 4.45
CA GLY A 191 1.73 10.11 3.18
C GLY A 191 2.19 11.44 2.58
N THR A 192 2.26 11.53 1.25
CA THR A 192 2.73 12.72 0.52
C THR A 192 1.65 13.32 -0.38
N GLY A 193 0.39 13.04 -0.08
CA GLY A 193 -0.80 13.53 -0.75
C GLY A 193 -1.95 12.53 -0.70
N GLY A 194 -3.16 12.95 -1.03
CA GLY A 194 -4.35 12.12 -1.09
C GLY A 194 -4.70 11.36 0.19
N HIS A 195 -5.45 10.29 0.05
CA HIS A 195 -5.91 9.45 1.17
C HIS A 195 -4.93 8.29 1.43
N TYR A 196 -4.88 7.77 2.67
CA TYR A 196 -4.17 6.53 2.93
C TYR A 196 -4.88 5.33 2.32
N ILE A 197 -6.20 5.23 2.54
CA ILE A 197 -7.08 4.27 1.87
C ILE A 197 -8.23 5.02 1.20
N LYS A 198 -8.37 4.88 -0.11
CA LYS A 198 -9.54 5.27 -0.89
C LYS A 198 -10.16 4.04 -1.51
N THR A 199 -11.47 3.85 -1.36
CA THR A 199 -12.12 2.69 -1.94
C THR A 199 -13.57 2.94 -2.35
N ARG A 200 -13.95 2.27 -3.45
CA ARG A 200 -15.33 2.16 -3.95
C ARG A 200 -15.85 0.72 -3.83
N SER A 201 -15.19 -0.12 -3.02
CA SER A 201 -15.59 -1.52 -2.82
C SER A 201 -16.95 -1.64 -2.15
N ALA A 202 -17.71 -2.67 -2.52
CA ALA A 202 -19.04 -2.89 -1.95
C ALA A 202 -18.99 -3.25 -0.46
N ARG A 203 -17.93 -3.96 -0.04
CA ARG A 203 -17.71 -4.37 1.35
C ARG A 203 -16.29 -4.09 1.77
N VAL A 204 -16.12 -3.64 3.01
CA VAL A 204 -14.80 -3.41 3.60
C VAL A 204 -14.64 -4.17 4.93
N SER A 205 -13.40 -4.62 5.17
CA SER A 205 -12.93 -5.06 6.48
C SER A 205 -11.58 -4.40 6.72
N ILE A 206 -11.55 -3.29 7.47
CA ILE A 206 -10.32 -2.53 7.74
C ILE A 206 -10.07 -2.62 9.24
N THR A 207 -9.19 -3.55 9.64
CA THR A 207 -9.05 -3.90 11.05
C THR A 207 -7.59 -3.98 11.51
N ASP A 208 -7.34 -3.52 12.74
CA ASP A 208 -6.04 -3.65 13.42
C ASP A 208 -4.88 -3.00 12.65
N ASN A 209 -5.13 -1.86 11.99
CA ASN A 209 -4.12 -1.13 11.24
C ASN A 209 -3.64 0.10 12.01
N SER A 210 -2.45 0.59 11.65
CA SER A 210 -1.89 1.84 12.12
C SER A 210 -1.84 2.87 10.99
N PHE A 211 -2.44 4.05 11.22
CA PHE A 211 -2.39 5.21 10.35
C PHE A 211 -1.64 6.33 11.08
N ASP A 212 -0.36 6.50 10.76
CA ASP A 212 0.51 7.48 11.40
C ASP A 212 0.84 8.62 10.43
N ASP A 213 0.03 9.67 10.50
CA ASP A 213 0.18 10.86 9.68
C ASP A 213 1.06 11.95 10.34
N SER A 214 1.77 11.61 11.42
CA SER A 214 2.59 12.56 12.19
C SER A 214 3.65 13.27 11.34
N ALA A 215 4.18 12.60 10.34
CA ALA A 215 5.10 13.12 9.33
C ALA A 215 4.49 13.10 7.91
N GLY A 216 3.16 13.13 7.82
CA GLY A 216 2.43 13.29 6.56
C GLY A 216 2.57 14.70 6.01
N HIS A 217 2.44 14.84 4.70
CA HIS A 217 2.49 16.10 3.97
C HIS A 217 1.34 16.19 2.97
N VAL A 218 0.52 17.24 3.08
CA VAL A 218 -0.64 17.52 2.21
C VAL A 218 -1.60 16.31 2.09
N THR A 219 -1.71 15.51 3.16
CA THR A 219 -2.58 14.32 3.18
C THR A 219 -4.04 14.71 3.40
N ASN A 220 -4.95 13.83 2.94
CA ASN A 220 -6.38 13.97 3.12
C ASN A 220 -6.91 12.99 4.20
N TYR A 221 -8.05 12.33 4.01
CA TYR A 221 -8.62 11.40 4.99
C TYR A 221 -7.77 10.13 5.14
N MET A 222 -7.88 9.47 6.29
CA MET A 222 -7.21 8.19 6.49
C MET A 222 -7.94 7.05 5.79
N ILE A 223 -9.27 7.07 5.84
CA ILE A 223 -10.12 6.11 5.14
C ILE A 223 -11.24 6.88 4.43
N ASP A 224 -11.31 6.71 3.13
CA ASP A 224 -12.38 7.26 2.28
C ASP A 224 -13.16 6.12 1.61
N LEU A 225 -14.42 5.95 2.04
CA LEU A 225 -15.39 5.06 1.41
C LEU A 225 -16.18 5.87 0.38
N SER A 226 -15.53 6.23 -0.73
CA SER A 226 -15.95 7.30 -1.66
C SER A 226 -17.43 7.25 -2.11
N ASN A 227 -17.98 6.03 -2.30
CA ASN A 227 -19.37 5.86 -2.77
C ASN A 227 -20.26 5.01 -1.84
N GLY A 228 -19.85 4.85 -0.58
CA GLY A 228 -20.50 3.98 0.41
C GLY A 228 -20.00 2.55 0.36
N SER A 229 -20.03 1.89 1.51
CA SER A 229 -19.64 0.47 1.71
C SER A 229 -20.32 -0.10 2.94
N THR A 230 -20.52 -1.40 2.98
CA THR A 230 -20.89 -2.14 4.19
C THR A 230 -19.66 -2.81 4.81
N GLY A 231 -19.79 -3.36 6.02
CA GLY A 231 -18.73 -4.15 6.66
C GLY A 231 -18.22 -3.57 7.97
N THR A 232 -16.91 -3.58 8.20
CA THR A 232 -16.33 -3.24 9.51
C THR A 232 -15.06 -2.42 9.40
N ILE A 233 -14.92 -1.39 10.25
CA ILE A 233 -13.70 -0.63 10.51
C ILE A 233 -13.47 -0.68 12.02
N SER A 234 -12.45 -1.44 12.48
CA SER A 234 -12.28 -1.73 13.89
C SER A 234 -10.82 -1.96 14.30
N GLY A 235 -10.48 -1.63 15.53
CA GLY A 235 -9.14 -1.89 16.07
C GLY A 235 -8.03 -1.03 15.49
N ASN A 236 -8.35 0.00 14.69
CA ASN A 236 -7.35 0.82 14.04
C ASN A 236 -6.86 1.93 14.98
N GLU A 237 -5.57 2.25 14.87
CA GLU A 237 -4.95 3.40 15.53
C GLU A 237 -4.69 4.49 14.49
N MET A 238 -5.17 5.71 14.75
CA MET A 238 -5.13 6.83 13.80
C MET A 238 -4.52 8.06 14.47
N VAL A 239 -3.45 8.61 13.91
CA VAL A 239 -2.84 9.87 14.37
C VAL A 239 -2.87 10.87 13.23
N GLN A 240 -3.62 11.96 13.37
CA GLN A 240 -3.68 13.02 12.37
C GLN A 240 -2.53 14.02 12.56
N GLY A 241 -1.80 14.27 11.48
CA GLY A 241 -0.65 15.18 11.40
C GLY A 241 -1.05 16.65 11.27
N ARG A 242 -0.02 17.51 11.22
CA ARG A 242 -0.19 18.96 11.09
C ARG A 242 -0.49 19.40 9.66
N ASP A 243 0.22 18.81 8.71
CA ASP A 243 0.21 19.19 7.30
C ASP A 243 -0.78 18.33 6.53
N LYS A 244 -1.98 18.88 6.38
CA LYS A 244 -3.10 18.20 5.72
C LYS A 244 -3.76 19.12 4.69
N ASP A 245 -4.01 18.55 3.53
CA ASP A 245 -4.94 19.12 2.55
C ASP A 245 -6.34 19.21 3.16
N ASN A 246 -6.80 18.14 3.81
CA ASN A 246 -8.09 18.12 4.47
C ASN A 246 -8.03 17.38 5.81
N TYR A 247 -8.31 18.11 6.87
CA TYR A 247 -8.34 17.60 8.25
C TYR A 247 -9.75 17.49 8.83
N SER A 248 -10.78 17.72 8.02
CA SER A 248 -12.16 17.82 8.50
C SER A 248 -12.72 16.49 9.05
N ALA A 249 -12.13 15.35 8.64
CA ALA A 249 -12.50 14.03 9.14
C ALA A 249 -11.31 13.05 9.13
N PHE A 250 -11.46 11.94 9.86
CA PHE A 250 -10.57 10.78 9.79
C PHE A 250 -11.10 9.75 8.78
N ILE A 251 -12.39 9.46 8.85
CA ILE A 251 -13.11 8.50 8.00
C ILE A 251 -14.26 9.22 7.32
N THR A 252 -14.41 9.03 6.01
CA THR A 252 -15.54 9.55 5.24
C THR A 252 -16.36 8.43 4.61
N ILE A 253 -17.68 8.65 4.54
CA ILE A 253 -18.63 7.72 3.96
C ILE A 253 -19.40 8.45 2.87
N ALA A 254 -19.24 8.02 1.63
CA ALA A 254 -19.85 8.54 0.41
C ALA A 254 -19.67 10.06 0.14
N PRO A 255 -18.47 10.64 0.35
CA PRO A 255 -18.25 12.06 0.05
C PRO A 255 -18.34 12.39 -1.45
N GLU A 256 -18.20 11.39 -2.33
CA GLU A 256 -18.33 11.55 -3.78
C GLU A 256 -19.71 11.08 -4.31
N GLY A 257 -20.70 10.99 -3.42
CA GLY A 257 -22.03 10.52 -3.75
C GLY A 257 -22.27 9.06 -3.39
N ARG A 258 -23.53 8.77 -3.04
CA ARG A 258 -23.95 7.44 -2.62
C ARG A 258 -24.29 6.56 -3.84
N GLU A 259 -23.44 5.59 -4.14
CA GLU A 259 -23.71 4.54 -5.13
C GLU A 259 -24.14 3.22 -4.46
N ARG A 260 -23.73 3.01 -3.21
CA ARG A 260 -24.03 1.80 -2.40
C ARG A 260 -24.52 2.19 -1.03
N THR A 261 -25.29 1.28 -0.42
CA THR A 261 -25.68 1.48 0.96
C THR A 261 -24.49 1.29 1.90
N SER A 262 -24.44 2.11 2.95
CA SER A 262 -23.59 1.93 4.12
C SER A 262 -24.40 1.49 5.35
N ALA A 263 -25.65 1.10 5.16
CA ALA A 263 -26.49 0.60 6.24
C ALA A 263 -25.87 -0.64 6.88
N GLY A 264 -25.69 -0.60 8.20
CA GLY A 264 -25.04 -1.67 8.96
C GLY A 264 -23.52 -1.67 8.96
N LEU A 265 -22.85 -0.74 8.26
CA LEU A 265 -21.41 -0.52 8.45
C LEU A 265 -21.13 -0.27 9.93
N THR A 266 -20.19 -1.01 10.50
CA THR A 266 -19.82 -0.91 11.92
C THR A 266 -18.45 -0.28 12.07
N ILE A 267 -18.34 0.78 12.88
CA ILE A 267 -17.07 1.50 13.16
C ILE A 267 -16.91 1.56 14.67
N ALA A 268 -16.05 0.70 15.22
CA ALA A 268 -15.90 0.55 16.67
C ALA A 268 -14.49 0.13 17.07
N ASN A 269 -14.14 0.32 18.34
CA ASN A 269 -12.87 -0.08 18.94
C ASN A 269 -11.62 0.55 18.27
N ASN A 270 -11.79 1.67 17.59
CA ASN A 270 -10.66 2.41 17.02
C ASN A 270 -10.14 3.47 18.01
N SER A 271 -8.92 3.93 17.82
CA SER A 271 -8.42 5.13 18.48
C SER A 271 -8.05 6.20 17.46
N ALA A 272 -8.37 7.47 17.79
CA ALA A 272 -8.02 8.60 16.97
C ALA A 272 -7.45 9.73 17.84
N ALA A 273 -6.33 10.30 17.40
CA ALA A 273 -5.66 11.39 18.11
C ALA A 273 -5.03 12.38 17.11
N PHE A 274 -4.64 13.51 17.61
CA PHE A 274 -3.76 14.44 16.92
C PHE A 274 -2.32 14.25 17.37
N VAL A 275 -1.36 14.65 16.54
CA VAL A 275 0.05 14.73 16.97
C VAL A 275 0.19 15.64 18.19
N PRO A 276 1.15 15.38 19.08
CA PRO A 276 1.37 16.20 20.28
C PRO A 276 1.49 17.70 19.97
N GLY A 277 0.79 18.53 20.78
CA GLY A 277 0.79 19.97 20.65
C GLY A 277 -0.03 20.53 19.46
N LEU A 278 -0.78 19.70 18.75
CA LEU A 278 -1.76 20.17 17.75
C LEU A 278 -3.12 20.37 18.44
N SER A 279 -3.63 21.63 18.39
CA SER A 279 -4.99 21.96 18.78
C SER A 279 -5.82 22.17 17.50
N ARG A 280 -6.80 21.31 17.28
CA ARG A 280 -7.64 21.30 16.08
C ARG A 280 -8.99 20.67 16.40
N SER A 281 -10.01 21.03 15.62
CA SER A 281 -11.29 20.31 15.61
C SER A 281 -11.39 19.45 14.35
N SER A 282 -11.82 18.20 14.52
CA SER A 282 -12.03 17.26 13.41
C SER A 282 -13.19 16.32 13.76
N THR A 283 -13.71 15.61 12.77
CA THR A 283 -14.74 14.59 12.96
C THR A 283 -14.13 13.21 12.76
N PHE A 284 -14.42 12.25 13.64
CA PHE A 284 -13.91 10.89 13.45
C PHE A 284 -14.58 10.22 12.25
N VAL A 285 -15.93 10.27 12.16
CA VAL A 285 -16.69 9.74 11.02
C VAL A 285 -17.59 10.81 10.43
N ALA A 286 -17.30 11.27 9.21
CA ALA A 286 -18.18 12.12 8.42
C ALA A 286 -19.02 11.29 7.46
N ASN A 287 -20.33 11.24 7.68
CA ASN A 287 -21.29 10.46 6.87
C ASN A 287 -22.08 11.39 5.94
N PHE A 288 -21.92 11.24 4.64
CA PHE A 288 -22.61 12.01 3.59
C PHE A 288 -23.87 11.30 3.08
N THR A 289 -24.46 10.40 3.91
CA THR A 289 -25.68 9.65 3.57
C THR A 289 -26.64 9.65 4.73
N ASP A 290 -27.89 9.22 4.45
CA ASP A 290 -28.91 8.92 5.47
C ASP A 290 -28.84 7.49 6.01
N ASP A 291 -27.88 6.69 5.54
CA ASP A 291 -27.75 5.30 5.96
C ASP A 291 -27.45 5.18 7.46
N ALA A 292 -28.06 4.19 8.09
CA ALA A 292 -27.83 3.86 9.49
C ALA A 292 -26.47 3.16 9.69
N VAL A 293 -25.44 3.94 9.97
CA VAL A 293 -24.11 3.45 10.32
C VAL A 293 -24.03 3.22 11.82
N ARG A 294 -23.45 2.11 12.24
CA ARG A 294 -23.25 1.76 13.66
C ARG A 294 -21.91 2.27 14.14
N ILE A 295 -21.91 3.36 14.88
CA ILE A 295 -20.69 3.89 15.50
C ILE A 295 -20.69 3.46 16.97
N GLY A 296 -19.85 2.47 17.29
CA GLY A 296 -19.70 1.94 18.64
C GLY A 296 -18.67 2.73 19.47
N ALA A 297 -18.19 2.11 20.54
CA ALA A 297 -17.15 2.71 21.38
C ALA A 297 -15.85 2.89 20.58
N ASN A 298 -15.34 4.13 20.55
CA ASN A 298 -14.05 4.50 19.97
C ASN A 298 -13.33 5.42 20.97
N ARG A 299 -12.02 5.35 21.08
CA ARG A 299 -11.20 6.20 21.92
C ARG A 299 -10.76 7.44 21.13
N LEU A 300 -11.38 8.55 21.37
CA LEU A 300 -11.17 9.81 20.65
C LEU A 300 -10.50 10.84 21.56
N ALA A 301 -9.43 11.47 21.08
CA ALA A 301 -8.80 12.58 21.79
C ALA A 301 -9.69 13.83 21.79
N SER A 302 -9.40 14.75 22.71
CA SER A 302 -10.08 16.04 22.77
C SER A 302 -10.02 16.76 21.41
N GLY A 303 -11.12 17.43 21.02
CA GLY A 303 -11.27 18.09 19.73
C GLY A 303 -11.74 17.18 18.58
N ILE A 304 -11.93 15.88 18.82
CA ILE A 304 -12.46 14.95 17.82
C ILE A 304 -13.93 14.64 18.12
N LYS A 305 -14.85 15.13 17.29
CA LYS A 305 -16.28 14.80 17.33
C LYS A 305 -16.49 13.35 16.85
N PRO A 306 -17.27 12.51 17.55
CA PRO A 306 -17.47 11.12 17.17
C PRO A 306 -18.00 10.92 15.76
N SER A 307 -19.01 11.69 15.37
CA SER A 307 -19.59 11.64 14.03
C SER A 307 -20.29 12.92 13.64
N ASP A 308 -20.44 13.06 12.35
CA ASP A 308 -21.16 14.17 11.73
C ASP A 308 -21.90 13.68 10.48
N ARG A 309 -23.16 14.10 10.32
CA ARG A 309 -23.91 13.88 9.08
C ARG A 309 -23.78 15.13 8.23
N ARG A 310 -23.42 14.99 6.98
CA ARG A 310 -23.17 16.07 6.04
C ARG A 310 -24.03 15.94 4.78
#